data_38b1ad325f4bcc77481c99c3968ced5e
#
_entry.id   38b1ad325f4bcc77481c99c3968ced5e
#
_cell.length_a   1.000
_cell.length_b   1.000
_cell.length_c   1.000
_cell.angle_alpha   90.00
_cell.angle_beta   90.00
_cell.angle_gamma   90.00
#
_symmetry.space_group_name_H-M   'P 1'
#
loop_
_entity.id
_entity.type
_entity.pdbx_description
1 polymer ?
#
loop_
_entity_poly.entity_id
_entity_poly.type
_entity_poly.pdbx_seq_one_letter_code
_entity_poly.pdbx_strand_id
1 'polypeptide(L)'
;DKEVIETLIQNTKIQVRWVPLESDTGKTPLHKIQSIAEELGNRLAGVVFPHVNHHGLVEDVDTLTNATRALGVKSIAVIDPMLLAFGGLKRPVDFGEHGTDMIVGEGQHLGLGANFGGPGLGLFGVRLNDSVKNDIRQSPGRYVGKAVDNQGKECQVMVLSTREQHIRKEKATSNICSNQAYVATIVGSAILQRGDAGMTNSCSKARSNAVQAFQILYKLKALSFPFAGQTFFNEFVVEIPTASAELICKGSAAGLHIGVDVTDRFPSVKGHFLKLSFNDRQSAEDISKLEAFFVLELGNETIESTSAPELDATQTRTSHLTLPEVSLDELKSYYDRLGELNISPDDTCYPLGSCTMKYNPY
;
A
#
# COMPACT_ATOMS: atom_id res chain seq x y z
N ASP A 1 -9.40 -2.54 6.32
CA ASP A 1 -8.97 -3.95 6.18
C ASP A 1 -9.60 -4.86 7.23
N LYS A 2 -9.66 -4.45 8.51
CA LYS A 2 -10.21 -5.29 9.60
C LYS A 2 -11.61 -5.82 9.28
N GLU A 3 -12.55 -4.95 9.00
CA GLU A 3 -13.95 -5.32 8.71
C GLU A 3 -14.09 -6.22 7.48
N VAL A 4 -13.24 -5.98 6.45
CA VAL A 4 -13.22 -6.81 5.25
C VAL A 4 -12.71 -8.23 5.59
N ILE A 5 -11.65 -8.35 6.37
CA ILE A 5 -11.14 -9.65 6.83
C ILE A 5 -12.20 -10.38 7.64
N GLU A 6 -12.83 -9.70 8.62
CA GLU A 6 -13.88 -10.28 9.45
C GLU A 6 -15.08 -10.76 8.61
N THR A 7 -15.46 -9.98 7.59
CA THR A 7 -16.52 -10.40 6.64
C THR A 7 -16.14 -11.65 5.84
N LEU A 8 -14.91 -11.72 5.34
CA LEU A 8 -14.45 -12.84 4.52
C LEU A 8 -14.30 -14.14 5.31
N ILE A 9 -13.91 -14.05 6.59
CA ILE A 9 -13.67 -15.24 7.41
C ILE A 9 -14.89 -15.74 8.18
N GLN A 10 -16.00 -14.98 8.24
CA GLN A 10 -17.16 -15.28 9.09
C GLN A 10 -17.75 -16.68 8.91
N ASN A 11 -17.65 -17.27 7.70
CA ASN A 11 -18.12 -18.60 7.38
C ASN A 11 -17.00 -19.66 7.30
N THR A 12 -15.83 -19.34 7.85
CA THR A 12 -14.66 -20.22 7.89
C THR A 12 -14.33 -20.62 9.33
N LYS A 13 -13.37 -21.52 9.50
CA LYS A 13 -12.81 -21.85 10.82
C LYS A 13 -11.61 -20.94 11.19
N ILE A 14 -11.29 -19.96 10.37
CA ILE A 14 -10.19 -19.03 10.59
C ILE A 14 -10.60 -18.04 11.67
N GLN A 15 -9.71 -17.78 12.61
CA GLN A 15 -9.87 -16.74 13.62
C GLN A 15 -8.73 -15.75 13.52
N VAL A 16 -9.02 -14.48 13.70
CA VAL A 16 -8.02 -13.39 13.76
C VAL A 16 -7.94 -12.85 15.18
N ARG A 17 -6.73 -12.72 15.68
CA ARG A 17 -6.42 -12.02 16.94
C ARG A 17 -5.82 -10.67 16.60
N TRP A 18 -6.49 -9.62 16.95
CA TRP A 18 -6.02 -8.25 16.76
C TRP A 18 -5.08 -7.85 17.88
N VAL A 19 -3.90 -7.37 17.52
CA VAL A 19 -2.92 -6.85 18.46
C VAL A 19 -3.01 -5.32 18.43
N PRO A 20 -3.50 -4.67 19.50
CA PRO A 20 -3.53 -3.22 19.55
C PRO A 20 -2.11 -2.66 19.64
N LEU A 21 -1.86 -1.55 18.96
CA LEU A 21 -0.61 -0.82 19.04
C LEU A 21 -0.36 -0.30 20.47
N GLU A 22 0.89 -0.06 20.81
CA GLU A 22 1.25 0.57 22.08
C GLU A 22 0.83 2.04 22.10
N SER A 23 0.30 2.49 23.22
CA SER A 23 -0.25 3.85 23.35
C SER A 23 0.83 4.93 23.33
N ASP A 24 2.03 4.62 23.82
CA ASP A 24 3.16 5.54 23.95
C ASP A 24 4.04 5.58 22.69
N THR A 25 4.25 4.45 22.05
CA THR A 25 5.09 4.36 20.85
C THR A 25 4.29 4.38 19.55
N GLY A 26 3.01 4.04 19.60
CA GLY A 26 2.15 3.88 18.42
C GLY A 26 2.55 2.71 17.52
N LYS A 27 3.44 1.80 17.99
CA LYS A 27 3.97 0.67 17.22
C LYS A 27 3.41 -0.68 17.65
N THR A 28 3.67 -1.68 16.85
CA THR A 28 3.25 -3.06 17.10
C THR A 28 4.06 -3.68 18.26
N PRO A 29 3.41 -4.09 19.36
CA PRO A 29 4.08 -4.64 20.53
C PRO A 29 4.49 -6.10 20.33
N LEU A 30 5.78 -6.37 20.20
CA LEU A 30 6.32 -7.71 20.01
C LEU A 30 5.92 -8.66 21.14
N HIS A 31 5.98 -8.20 22.38
CA HIS A 31 5.66 -9.02 23.57
C HIS A 31 4.20 -9.53 23.55
N LYS A 32 3.25 -8.76 23.01
CA LYS A 32 1.87 -9.21 22.86
C LYS A 32 1.72 -10.28 21.77
N ILE A 33 2.48 -10.15 20.67
CA ILE A 33 2.53 -11.19 19.63
C ILE A 33 3.05 -12.50 20.24
N GLN A 34 4.13 -12.44 21.01
CA GLN A 34 4.72 -13.60 21.66
C GLN A 34 3.75 -14.27 22.65
N SER A 35 3.08 -13.47 23.49
CA SER A 35 2.08 -13.98 24.44
C SER A 35 0.90 -14.67 23.74
N ILE A 36 0.38 -14.09 22.65
CA ILE A 36 -0.68 -14.70 21.84
C ILE A 36 -0.18 -15.98 21.16
N ALA A 37 1.07 -15.99 20.70
CA ALA A 37 1.66 -17.18 20.09
C ALA A 37 1.79 -18.34 21.09
N GLU A 38 2.18 -18.05 22.32
CA GLU A 38 2.22 -19.03 23.42
C GLU A 38 0.82 -19.58 23.72
N GLU A 39 -0.21 -18.72 23.80
CA GLU A 39 -1.61 -19.12 24.00
C GLU A 39 -2.11 -20.05 22.88
N LEU A 40 -1.82 -19.70 21.64
CA LEU A 40 -2.35 -20.41 20.47
C LEU A 40 -1.56 -21.67 20.11
N GLY A 41 -0.27 -21.70 20.39
CA GLY A 41 0.62 -22.80 20.06
C GLY A 41 0.55 -23.16 18.57
N ASN A 42 0.38 -24.43 18.27
CA ASN A 42 0.30 -24.96 16.89
C ASN A 42 -0.95 -24.52 16.08
N ARG A 43 -1.86 -23.78 16.67
CA ARG A 43 -3.02 -23.18 15.98
C ARG A 43 -2.68 -21.86 15.31
N LEU A 44 -1.55 -21.23 15.63
CA LEU A 44 -1.10 -20.01 14.97
C LEU A 44 -0.56 -20.35 13.58
N ALA A 45 -1.16 -19.77 12.54
CA ALA A 45 -0.77 -19.99 11.15
C ALA A 45 0.21 -18.93 10.64
N GLY A 46 0.09 -17.70 11.11
CA GLY A 46 0.93 -16.60 10.66
C GLY A 46 0.67 -15.31 11.42
N VAL A 47 1.57 -14.36 11.24
CA VAL A 47 1.47 -13.00 11.76
C VAL A 47 1.44 -12.03 10.59
N VAL A 48 0.45 -11.14 10.59
CA VAL A 48 0.30 -10.07 9.60
C VAL A 48 0.71 -8.76 10.27
N PHE A 49 1.61 -8.03 9.65
CA PHE A 49 2.06 -6.73 10.15
C PHE A 49 2.29 -5.75 8.99
N PRO A 50 2.04 -4.45 9.19
CA PRO A 50 2.30 -3.43 8.18
C PRO A 50 3.77 -3.01 8.16
N HIS A 51 4.25 -2.53 7.01
CA HIS A 51 5.52 -1.82 6.92
C HIS A 51 5.39 -0.39 7.48
N VAL A 52 4.30 0.28 7.13
CA VAL A 52 3.86 1.53 7.74
C VAL A 52 2.48 1.27 8.34
N ASN A 53 2.33 1.55 9.63
CA ASN A 53 1.08 1.29 10.33
C ASN A 53 0.03 2.39 10.10
N HIS A 54 -1.16 2.23 10.67
CA HIS A 54 -2.25 3.18 10.45
C HIS A 54 -2.05 4.56 11.10
N HIS A 55 -1.05 4.72 11.96
CA HIS A 55 -0.61 6.04 12.45
C HIS A 55 0.43 6.71 11.53
N GLY A 56 0.83 6.05 10.44
CA GLY A 56 1.87 6.54 9.52
C GLY A 56 3.29 6.19 9.96
N LEU A 57 3.44 5.44 11.05
CA LEU A 57 4.75 5.10 11.63
C LEU A 57 5.37 3.89 10.93
N VAL A 58 6.67 3.96 10.70
CA VAL A 58 7.46 2.86 10.15
C VAL A 58 7.70 1.82 11.24
N GLU A 59 7.25 0.59 11.01
CA GLU A 59 7.42 -0.52 11.96
C GLU A 59 8.83 -1.10 11.93
N ASP A 60 9.24 -1.76 13.02
CA ASP A 60 10.45 -2.56 13.07
C ASP A 60 10.20 -3.93 12.39
N VAL A 61 10.21 -3.90 11.06
CA VAL A 61 9.90 -5.08 10.24
C VAL A 61 10.94 -6.18 10.36
N ASP A 62 12.17 -5.85 10.76
CA ASP A 62 13.23 -6.84 10.96
C ASP A 62 12.95 -7.68 12.19
N THR A 63 12.69 -7.03 13.31
CA THR A 63 12.34 -7.70 14.56
C THR A 63 11.06 -8.50 14.42
N LEU A 64 10.01 -7.93 13.78
CA LEU A 64 8.73 -8.62 13.54
C LEU A 64 8.89 -9.86 12.66
N THR A 65 9.69 -9.76 11.60
CA THR A 65 9.93 -10.90 10.68
C THR A 65 10.74 -12.00 11.37
N ASN A 66 11.83 -11.65 12.06
CA ASN A 66 12.66 -12.62 12.77
C ASN A 66 11.90 -13.32 13.90
N ALA A 67 11.12 -12.57 14.68
CA ALA A 67 10.30 -13.13 15.75
C ALA A 67 9.21 -14.09 15.19
N THR A 68 8.53 -13.70 14.13
CA THR A 68 7.52 -14.56 13.48
C THR A 68 8.14 -15.86 12.99
N ARG A 69 9.33 -15.78 12.40
CA ARG A 69 10.08 -16.96 11.94
C ARG A 69 10.51 -17.85 13.10
N ALA A 70 10.96 -17.26 14.21
CA ALA A 70 11.31 -18.01 15.41
C ALA A 70 10.12 -18.79 16.01
N LEU A 71 8.90 -18.29 15.81
CA LEU A 71 7.65 -19.00 16.17
C LEU A 71 7.30 -20.12 15.18
N GLY A 72 8.03 -20.29 14.08
CA GLY A 72 7.79 -21.31 13.07
C GLY A 72 6.54 -21.06 12.20
N VAL A 73 6.02 -19.84 12.16
CA VAL A 73 4.80 -19.46 11.42
C VAL A 73 5.10 -18.50 10.28
N LYS A 74 4.10 -18.25 9.43
CA LYS A 74 4.27 -17.37 8.26
C LYS A 74 4.26 -15.90 8.64
N SER A 75 5.21 -15.14 8.09
CA SER A 75 5.25 -13.69 8.14
C SER A 75 4.61 -13.10 6.89
N ILE A 76 3.63 -12.21 7.09
CA ILE A 76 2.87 -11.57 6.02
C ILE A 76 2.96 -10.06 6.21
N ALA A 77 3.69 -9.38 5.31
CA ALA A 77 3.84 -7.93 5.38
C ALA A 77 2.81 -7.22 4.52
N VAL A 78 2.15 -6.21 5.09
CA VAL A 78 1.29 -5.27 4.34
C VAL A 78 2.16 -4.10 3.89
N ILE A 79 2.23 -3.89 2.58
CA ILE A 79 3.13 -2.90 1.98
C ILE A 79 2.38 -1.90 1.11
N ASP A 80 2.94 -0.69 1.02
CA ASP A 80 2.65 0.25 -0.05
C ASP A 80 3.81 0.20 -1.06
N PRO A 81 3.58 -0.23 -2.31
CA PRO A 81 4.64 -0.39 -3.29
C PRO A 81 5.30 0.93 -3.71
N MET A 82 4.61 2.08 -3.60
CA MET A 82 5.20 3.39 -3.87
C MET A 82 6.37 3.71 -2.93
N LEU A 83 6.25 3.30 -1.68
CA LEU A 83 7.25 3.58 -0.65
C LEU A 83 8.51 2.71 -0.80
N LEU A 84 8.51 1.73 -1.71
CA LEU A 84 9.63 0.82 -1.94
C LEU A 84 10.58 1.28 -3.07
N ALA A 85 10.49 2.52 -3.55
CA ALA A 85 11.42 3.09 -4.51
C ALA A 85 12.81 3.32 -3.89
N PHE A 86 13.81 3.64 -4.71
CA PHE A 86 15.15 3.99 -4.22
C PHE A 86 15.09 5.16 -3.21
N GLY A 87 15.79 5.05 -2.09
CA GLY A 87 15.74 6.01 -0.99
C GLY A 87 14.46 5.97 -0.15
N GLY A 88 13.48 5.14 -0.53
CA GLY A 88 12.30 4.83 0.27
C GLY A 88 12.53 3.72 1.27
N LEU A 89 11.48 2.97 1.59
CA LEU A 89 11.55 1.90 2.58
C LEU A 89 12.20 0.63 2.01
N LYS A 90 12.83 -0.13 2.89
CA LYS A 90 13.54 -1.38 2.58
C LYS A 90 12.59 -2.42 1.96
N ARG A 91 13.16 -3.27 1.09
CA ARG A 91 12.37 -4.29 0.40
C ARG A 91 11.92 -5.41 1.34
N PRO A 92 10.73 -5.96 1.17
CA PRO A 92 10.26 -7.08 2.00
C PRO A 92 11.14 -8.34 1.95
N VAL A 93 11.91 -8.51 0.88
CA VAL A 93 12.89 -9.61 0.77
C VAL A 93 14.09 -9.44 1.69
N ASP A 94 14.32 -8.21 2.18
CA ASP A 94 15.43 -7.84 3.06
C ASP A 94 14.98 -7.67 4.51
N PHE A 95 13.72 -8.00 4.86
CA PHE A 95 13.24 -7.91 6.25
C PHE A 95 13.89 -8.99 7.13
N GLY A 96 14.49 -8.58 8.23
CA GLY A 96 15.23 -9.47 9.10
C GLY A 96 16.35 -10.23 8.39
N GLU A 97 16.67 -11.42 8.87
CA GLU A 97 17.76 -12.23 8.29
C GLU A 97 17.38 -12.92 6.98
N HIS A 98 16.09 -13.16 6.74
CA HIS A 98 15.64 -14.02 5.66
C HIS A 98 14.51 -13.45 4.82
N GLY A 99 14.06 -12.23 5.11
CA GLY A 99 12.91 -11.60 4.48
C GLY A 99 11.56 -12.21 4.89
N THR A 100 10.46 -11.52 4.58
CA THR A 100 9.10 -12.00 4.83
C THR A 100 8.68 -13.14 3.89
N ASP A 101 7.74 -13.99 4.32
CA ASP A 101 7.24 -15.12 3.51
C ASP A 101 6.24 -14.66 2.45
N MET A 102 5.39 -13.70 2.79
CA MET A 102 4.34 -13.19 1.91
C MET A 102 4.23 -11.68 2.03
N ILE A 103 3.76 -11.07 0.95
CA ILE A 103 3.40 -9.65 0.92
C ILE A 103 1.97 -9.49 0.40
N VAL A 104 1.28 -8.51 0.93
CA VAL A 104 0.00 -8.02 0.42
C VAL A 104 0.02 -6.51 0.38
N GLY A 105 -0.76 -5.92 -0.51
CA GLY A 105 -0.83 -4.46 -0.64
C GLY A 105 -1.88 -4.02 -1.64
N GLU A 106 -1.93 -2.72 -1.86
CA GLU A 106 -2.78 -2.08 -2.84
C GLU A 106 -1.94 -1.30 -3.85
N GLY A 107 -2.18 -1.51 -5.13
CA GLY A 107 -1.41 -0.90 -6.22
C GLY A 107 -2.18 0.08 -7.09
N GLN A 108 -3.49 0.27 -6.87
CA GLN A 108 -4.33 1.11 -7.73
C GLN A 108 -3.80 2.55 -7.85
N HIS A 109 -3.34 3.13 -6.75
CA HIS A 109 -2.82 4.50 -6.68
C HIS A 109 -1.54 4.74 -7.50
N LEU A 110 -0.84 3.70 -7.92
CA LEU A 110 0.33 3.82 -8.78
C LEU A 110 -0.01 4.27 -10.21
N GLY A 111 -1.25 4.05 -10.66
CA GLY A 111 -1.67 4.37 -12.02
C GLY A 111 -2.98 5.14 -12.13
N LEU A 112 -3.79 5.14 -11.08
CA LEU A 112 -5.10 5.80 -11.08
C LEU A 112 -5.21 6.78 -9.91
N GLY A 113 -5.94 7.86 -10.10
CA GLY A 113 -6.35 8.76 -9.04
C GLY A 113 -7.43 8.15 -8.13
N ALA A 114 -7.96 8.94 -7.22
CA ALA A 114 -9.08 8.53 -6.37
C ALA A 114 -10.29 8.15 -7.24
N ASN A 115 -10.81 6.94 -7.04
CA ASN A 115 -11.90 6.38 -7.85
C ASN A 115 -13.18 6.10 -7.04
N PHE A 116 -13.28 6.67 -5.85
CA PHE A 116 -14.49 6.71 -5.02
C PHE A 116 -15.20 5.36 -4.83
N GLY A 117 -14.42 4.32 -4.52
CA GLY A 117 -14.93 2.95 -4.35
C GLY A 117 -14.98 2.14 -5.64
N GLY A 118 -14.35 2.63 -6.71
CA GLY A 118 -14.12 1.86 -7.94
C GLY A 118 -13.13 0.71 -7.73
N PRO A 119 -12.74 0.01 -8.80
CA PRO A 119 -11.91 -1.18 -8.70
C PRO A 119 -10.51 -0.84 -8.14
N GLY A 120 -10.07 -1.63 -7.17
CA GLY A 120 -8.72 -1.62 -6.65
C GLY A 120 -7.79 -2.57 -7.41
N LEU A 121 -6.53 -2.62 -7.00
CA LEU A 121 -5.53 -3.57 -7.49
C LEU A 121 -4.80 -4.21 -6.33
N GLY A 122 -5.34 -5.32 -5.83
CA GLY A 122 -4.66 -6.10 -4.79
C GLY A 122 -3.33 -6.66 -5.28
N LEU A 123 -2.29 -6.41 -4.53
CA LEU A 123 -0.96 -6.96 -4.75
C LEU A 123 -0.76 -8.16 -3.81
N PHE A 124 -0.21 -9.22 -4.33
CA PHE A 124 0.12 -10.42 -3.57
C PHE A 124 1.44 -11.02 -4.05
N GLY A 125 2.29 -11.34 -3.13
CA GLY A 125 3.56 -12.00 -3.43
C GLY A 125 3.87 -13.08 -2.41
N VAL A 126 4.47 -14.17 -2.89
CA VAL A 126 4.94 -15.30 -2.07
C VAL A 126 6.40 -15.52 -2.37
N ARG A 127 7.20 -15.71 -1.34
CA ARG A 127 8.61 -16.07 -1.49
C ARG A 127 8.74 -17.43 -2.19
N LEU A 128 9.51 -17.46 -3.26
CA LEU A 128 9.81 -18.71 -3.95
C LEU A 128 11.03 -19.38 -3.30
N ASN A 129 10.81 -20.52 -2.69
CA ASN A 129 11.86 -21.44 -2.27
C ASN A 129 11.35 -22.90 -2.34
N ASP A 130 12.22 -23.86 -2.16
CA ASP A 130 11.84 -25.28 -2.30
C ASP A 130 10.83 -25.76 -1.26
N SER A 131 10.77 -25.11 -0.09
CA SER A 131 9.85 -25.47 0.99
C SER A 131 8.42 -24.94 0.80
N VAL A 132 8.21 -23.93 -0.08
CA VAL A 132 6.92 -23.23 -0.23
C VAL A 132 6.20 -23.49 -1.56
N LYS A 133 6.55 -24.54 -2.29
CA LYS A 133 5.85 -24.92 -3.55
C LYS A 133 4.34 -25.04 -3.37
N ASN A 134 3.88 -25.49 -2.20
CA ASN A 134 2.45 -25.62 -1.91
C ASN A 134 1.80 -24.24 -1.69
N ASP A 135 2.47 -23.30 -1.06
CA ASP A 135 1.94 -21.95 -0.82
C ASP A 135 1.68 -21.24 -2.16
N ILE A 136 2.64 -21.36 -3.11
CA ILE A 136 2.47 -20.83 -4.47
C ILE A 136 1.30 -21.49 -5.18
N ARG A 137 1.17 -22.83 -5.07
CA ARG A 137 0.05 -23.56 -5.70
C ARG A 137 -1.31 -23.19 -5.14
N GLN A 138 -1.36 -22.74 -3.89
CA GLN A 138 -2.61 -22.39 -3.20
C GLN A 138 -2.86 -20.87 -3.19
N SER A 139 -1.91 -20.06 -3.64
CA SER A 139 -2.08 -18.60 -3.69
C SER A 139 -3.13 -18.19 -4.72
N PRO A 140 -3.79 -17.03 -4.53
CA PRO A 140 -4.83 -16.55 -5.44
C PRO A 140 -4.26 -16.12 -6.80
N GLY A 141 -5.13 -16.00 -7.79
CA GLY A 141 -4.80 -15.48 -9.10
C GLY A 141 -4.21 -16.53 -10.06
N ARG A 142 -3.84 -16.05 -11.24
CA ARG A 142 -3.19 -16.83 -12.30
C ARG A 142 -1.71 -16.48 -12.38
N TYR A 143 -0.92 -17.48 -12.70
CA TYR A 143 0.51 -17.32 -12.95
C TYR A 143 0.84 -17.41 -14.43
N VAL A 144 1.79 -16.62 -14.85
CA VAL A 144 2.44 -16.73 -16.17
C VAL A 144 3.78 -17.41 -15.96
N GLY A 145 4.03 -18.46 -16.71
CA GLY A 145 5.29 -19.20 -16.72
C GLY A 145 6.01 -19.02 -18.03
N LYS A 146 7.27 -19.42 -18.07
CA LYS A 146 8.05 -19.52 -19.29
C LYS A 146 7.91 -20.91 -19.90
N ALA A 147 7.77 -20.99 -21.20
CA ALA A 147 7.76 -22.20 -21.99
C ALA A 147 8.53 -21.98 -23.28
N VAL A 148 8.70 -23.06 -24.06
CA VAL A 148 9.29 -23.00 -25.39
C VAL A 148 8.20 -23.40 -26.37
N ASP A 149 7.99 -22.61 -27.42
CA ASP A 149 7.02 -22.90 -28.47
C ASP A 149 7.51 -24.04 -29.41
N ASN A 150 6.68 -24.41 -30.36
CA ASN A 150 6.98 -25.45 -31.31
C ASN A 150 8.12 -25.11 -32.30
N GLN A 151 8.60 -23.87 -32.28
CA GLN A 151 9.75 -23.40 -33.08
C GLN A 151 11.01 -23.27 -32.22
N GLY A 152 10.96 -23.65 -30.94
CA GLY A 152 12.09 -23.54 -30.02
C GLY A 152 12.30 -22.14 -29.43
N LYS A 153 11.36 -21.22 -29.62
CA LYS A 153 11.43 -19.85 -29.10
C LYS A 153 10.81 -19.76 -27.69
N GLU A 154 11.51 -19.07 -26.80
CA GLU A 154 10.96 -18.79 -25.46
C GLU A 154 9.68 -17.95 -25.58
N CYS A 155 8.64 -18.36 -24.90
CA CYS A 155 7.36 -17.68 -24.83
C CYS A 155 6.81 -17.69 -23.41
N GLN A 156 5.87 -16.81 -23.14
CA GLN A 156 5.14 -16.77 -21.88
C GLN A 156 3.79 -17.46 -22.04
N VAL A 157 3.47 -18.34 -21.11
CA VAL A 157 2.24 -19.11 -21.13
C VAL A 157 1.51 -18.99 -19.81
N MET A 158 0.19 -18.98 -19.87
CA MET A 158 -0.62 -19.03 -18.66
C MET A 158 -0.54 -20.43 -18.06
N VAL A 159 -0.13 -20.50 -16.79
CA VAL A 159 -0.04 -21.79 -16.09
C VAL A 159 -1.46 -22.25 -15.74
N LEU A 160 -1.81 -23.46 -16.16
CA LEU A 160 -3.07 -24.10 -15.80
C LEU A 160 -3.13 -24.37 -14.28
N SER A 161 -4.18 -23.91 -13.66
CA SER A 161 -4.38 -24.06 -12.23
C SER A 161 -5.66 -24.84 -11.92
N THR A 162 -5.57 -25.86 -11.07
CA THR A 162 -6.74 -26.61 -10.61
C THR A 162 -7.71 -25.80 -9.76
N ARG A 163 -7.37 -24.55 -9.45
CA ARG A 163 -8.21 -23.61 -8.68
C ARG A 163 -9.21 -22.86 -9.55
N GLU A 164 -9.15 -23.02 -10.86
CA GLU A 164 -10.05 -22.35 -11.79
C GLU A 164 -11.31 -23.19 -12.03
N GLN A 165 -12.45 -22.53 -12.13
CA GLN A 165 -13.76 -23.19 -12.24
C GLN A 165 -13.86 -24.10 -13.46
N HIS A 166 -13.25 -23.75 -14.59
CA HIS A 166 -13.28 -24.54 -15.81
C HIS A 166 -12.40 -25.80 -15.75
N ILE A 167 -11.51 -25.91 -14.74
CA ILE A 167 -10.65 -27.09 -14.54
C ILE A 167 -11.20 -27.97 -13.42
N ARG A 168 -11.49 -27.38 -12.26
CA ARG A 168 -12.05 -28.09 -11.09
C ARG A 168 -13.01 -27.19 -10.33
N LYS A 169 -14.26 -27.17 -10.77
CA LYS A 169 -15.32 -26.34 -10.22
C LYS A 169 -15.42 -26.41 -8.69
N GLU A 170 -15.41 -27.63 -8.14
CA GLU A 170 -15.55 -27.89 -6.71
C GLU A 170 -14.33 -27.48 -5.86
N LYS A 171 -13.21 -27.20 -6.51
CA LYS A 171 -11.96 -26.78 -5.86
C LYS A 171 -11.55 -25.36 -6.24
N ALA A 172 -12.40 -24.66 -6.95
CA ALA A 172 -12.13 -23.28 -7.32
C ALA A 172 -12.10 -22.39 -6.07
N THR A 173 -11.00 -21.68 -5.86
CA THR A 173 -10.77 -20.83 -4.69
C THR A 173 -10.82 -19.36 -5.01
N SER A 174 -10.82 -18.99 -6.29
CA SER A 174 -10.86 -17.59 -6.72
C SER A 174 -11.70 -17.41 -7.98
N ASN A 175 -12.34 -16.25 -8.06
CA ASN A 175 -12.96 -15.74 -9.28
C ASN A 175 -12.09 -14.63 -9.85
N ILE A 176 -11.95 -14.59 -11.18
CA ILE A 176 -11.23 -13.52 -11.87
C ILE A 176 -12.24 -12.47 -12.30
N CYS A 177 -11.92 -11.22 -11.97
CA CYS A 177 -12.66 -10.07 -12.44
C CYS A 177 -11.86 -9.33 -13.52
N SER A 178 -12.50 -9.01 -14.65
CA SER A 178 -11.88 -8.26 -15.74
C SER A 178 -11.47 -6.84 -15.34
N ASN A 179 -12.15 -6.24 -14.35
CA ASN A 179 -11.81 -4.91 -13.83
C ASN A 179 -10.40 -4.87 -13.23
N GLN A 180 -10.00 -5.87 -12.45
CA GLN A 180 -8.65 -5.93 -11.92
C GLN A 180 -7.58 -6.10 -13.01
N ALA A 181 -7.86 -6.86 -14.06
CA ALA A 181 -6.96 -7.00 -15.19
C ALA A 181 -6.76 -5.65 -15.92
N TYR A 182 -7.81 -4.88 -16.10
CA TYR A 182 -7.76 -3.53 -16.66
C TYR A 182 -6.91 -2.59 -15.78
N VAL A 183 -7.18 -2.54 -14.47
CA VAL A 183 -6.40 -1.71 -13.53
C VAL A 183 -4.94 -2.14 -13.52
N ALA A 184 -4.65 -3.45 -13.55
CA ALA A 184 -3.27 -3.96 -13.60
C ALA A 184 -2.53 -3.49 -14.84
N THR A 185 -3.20 -3.45 -16.00
CA THR A 185 -2.62 -2.97 -17.26
C THR A 185 -2.29 -1.48 -17.18
N ILE A 186 -3.21 -0.65 -16.69
CA ILE A 186 -2.99 0.79 -16.50
C ILE A 186 -1.84 1.05 -15.53
N VAL A 187 -1.87 0.38 -14.37
CA VAL A 187 -0.82 0.53 -13.35
C VAL A 187 0.54 0.09 -13.88
N GLY A 188 0.61 -1.04 -14.61
CA GLY A 188 1.83 -1.49 -15.25
C GLY A 188 2.39 -0.47 -16.24
N SER A 189 1.53 0.10 -17.08
CA SER A 189 1.89 1.15 -18.04
C SER A 189 2.39 2.43 -17.35
N ALA A 190 1.71 2.85 -16.28
CA ALA A 190 2.10 4.04 -15.52
C ALA A 190 3.46 3.86 -14.81
N ILE A 191 3.73 2.66 -14.28
CA ILE A 191 5.03 2.34 -13.67
C ILE A 191 6.15 2.36 -14.74
N LEU A 192 5.92 1.75 -15.90
CA LEU A 192 6.88 1.76 -17.00
C LEU A 192 7.17 3.17 -17.51
N GLN A 193 6.13 4.01 -17.66
CA GLN A 193 6.30 5.39 -18.09
C GLN A 193 7.08 6.24 -17.06
N ARG A 194 6.83 6.03 -15.76
CA ARG A 194 7.59 6.72 -14.70
C ARG A 194 9.05 6.29 -14.64
N GLY A 195 9.31 5.02 -14.94
CA GLY A 195 10.62 4.43 -14.78
C GLY A 195 11.14 4.49 -13.34
N ASP A 196 12.39 4.14 -13.17
CA ASP A 196 13.05 4.15 -11.84
C ASP A 196 13.16 5.56 -11.27
N ALA A 197 13.56 6.52 -12.11
CA ALA A 197 13.71 7.91 -11.71
C ALA A 197 12.38 8.55 -11.27
N GLY A 198 11.28 8.30 -12.00
CA GLY A 198 9.96 8.84 -11.66
C GLY A 198 9.42 8.23 -10.38
N MET A 199 9.58 6.93 -10.16
CA MET A 199 9.17 6.27 -8.92
C MET A 199 9.97 6.79 -7.72
N THR A 200 11.28 6.94 -7.87
CA THR A 200 12.16 7.53 -6.84
C THR A 200 11.75 8.96 -6.50
N ASN A 201 11.49 9.79 -7.51
CA ASN A 201 11.06 11.16 -7.30
C ASN A 201 9.72 11.26 -6.57
N SER A 202 8.73 10.44 -6.96
CA SER A 202 7.42 10.42 -6.29
C SER A 202 7.54 10.01 -4.81
N CYS A 203 8.31 8.96 -4.53
CA CYS A 203 8.55 8.47 -3.17
C CYS A 203 9.25 9.53 -2.31
N SER A 204 10.34 10.10 -2.82
CA SER A 204 11.15 11.12 -2.16
C SER A 204 10.36 12.40 -1.89
N LYS A 205 9.56 12.86 -2.87
CA LYS A 205 8.73 14.04 -2.73
C LYS A 205 7.61 13.87 -1.71
N ALA A 206 6.97 12.68 -1.68
CA ALA A 206 5.96 12.36 -0.66
C ALA A 206 6.54 12.47 0.75
N ARG A 207 7.73 11.90 0.99
CA ARG A 207 8.44 12.01 2.27
C ARG A 207 8.81 13.46 2.57
N SER A 208 9.38 14.18 1.62
CA SER A 208 9.80 15.58 1.80
C SER A 208 8.62 16.49 2.16
N ASN A 209 7.48 16.34 1.48
CA ASN A 209 6.26 17.08 1.77
C ASN A 209 5.76 16.81 3.20
N ALA A 210 5.76 15.55 3.63
CA ALA A 210 5.36 15.19 4.99
C ALA A 210 6.31 15.78 6.05
N VAL A 211 7.62 15.71 5.82
CA VAL A 211 8.63 16.31 6.72
C VAL A 211 8.46 17.83 6.83
N GLN A 212 8.27 18.50 5.70
CA GLN A 212 8.04 19.94 5.69
C GLN A 212 6.77 20.32 6.45
N ALA A 213 5.66 19.62 6.17
CA ALA A 213 4.41 19.86 6.86
C ALA A 213 4.52 19.57 8.37
N PHE A 214 5.19 18.48 8.77
CA PHE A 214 5.44 18.17 10.17
C PHE A 214 6.21 19.31 10.85
N GLN A 215 7.31 19.79 10.28
CA GLN A 215 8.14 20.85 10.85
C GLN A 215 7.40 22.18 11.00
N ILE A 216 6.55 22.50 10.04
CA ILE A 216 5.74 23.72 10.05
C ILE A 216 4.65 23.62 11.13
N LEU A 217 3.90 22.53 11.12
CA LEU A 217 2.78 22.35 12.03
C LEU A 217 3.24 22.10 13.48
N TYR A 218 4.40 21.50 13.69
CA TYR A 218 4.96 21.28 15.02
C TYR A 218 5.21 22.56 15.80
N LYS A 219 5.46 23.67 15.09
CA LYS A 219 5.63 24.99 15.72
C LYS A 219 4.36 25.55 16.32
N LEU A 220 3.18 25.10 15.89
CA LEU A 220 1.91 25.60 16.38
C LEU A 220 1.60 24.99 17.77
N LYS A 221 1.61 25.83 18.79
CA LYS A 221 1.37 25.44 20.20
C LYS A 221 0.04 24.74 20.41
N ALA A 222 -0.94 25.02 19.58
CA ALA A 222 -2.27 24.41 19.63
C ALA A 222 -2.31 22.94 19.20
N LEU A 223 -1.27 22.46 18.53
CA LEU A 223 -1.14 21.06 18.06
C LEU A 223 -0.24 20.25 18.98
N SER A 224 -0.61 19.00 19.22
CA SER A 224 0.22 18.02 19.90
C SER A 224 0.53 16.86 18.94
N PHE A 225 1.69 16.28 19.08
CA PHE A 225 2.18 15.20 18.22
C PHE A 225 2.47 13.98 19.07
N PRO A 226 1.52 13.06 19.21
CA PRO A 226 1.62 11.95 20.15
C PRO A 226 2.82 11.04 19.87
N PHE A 227 3.29 11.03 18.63
CA PHE A 227 4.42 10.20 18.20
C PHE A 227 5.57 11.00 17.60
N ALA A 228 5.81 12.23 18.08
CA ALA A 228 6.84 13.13 17.55
C ALA A 228 8.25 12.51 17.47
N GLY A 229 8.58 11.62 18.42
CA GLY A 229 9.86 10.91 18.45
C GLY A 229 9.93 9.64 17.59
N GLN A 230 8.85 9.27 16.90
CA GLN A 230 8.80 8.06 16.10
C GLN A 230 8.96 8.38 14.60
N THR A 231 9.67 7.52 13.90
CA THR A 231 9.84 7.64 12.45
C THR A 231 8.52 7.36 11.73
N PHE A 232 8.07 8.33 10.95
CA PHE A 232 6.96 8.18 10.01
C PHE A 232 7.47 8.21 8.57
N PHE A 233 6.66 7.87 7.57
CA PHE A 233 7.07 8.03 6.19
C PHE A 233 6.42 9.25 5.53
N ASN A 234 5.21 9.13 5.04
CA ASN A 234 4.48 10.19 4.35
C ASN A 234 3.14 10.53 5.02
N GLU A 235 2.90 9.97 6.20
CA GLU A 235 1.73 10.21 7.03
C GLU A 235 2.14 10.39 8.48
N PHE A 236 1.42 11.22 9.23
CA PHE A 236 1.59 11.36 10.67
C PHE A 236 0.28 11.79 11.35
N VAL A 237 0.20 11.55 12.64
CA VAL A 237 -0.97 11.92 13.45
C VAL A 237 -0.68 13.17 14.26
N VAL A 238 -1.68 14.06 14.32
CA VAL A 238 -1.70 15.23 15.19
C VAL A 238 -2.92 15.17 16.09
N GLU A 239 -2.76 15.59 17.33
CA GLU A 239 -3.87 15.88 18.23
C GLU A 239 -4.25 17.36 18.09
N ILE A 240 -5.54 17.62 18.02
CA ILE A 240 -6.13 18.94 17.83
C ILE A 240 -7.06 19.30 18.99
N PRO A 241 -7.18 20.59 19.35
CA PRO A 241 -8.00 21.01 20.50
C PRO A 241 -9.51 21.02 20.25
N THR A 242 -9.94 20.88 18.99
CA THR A 242 -11.34 20.95 18.56
C THR A 242 -11.79 19.61 17.98
N ALA A 243 -13.10 19.40 17.84
CA ALA A 243 -13.63 18.19 17.25
C ALA A 243 -13.11 18.00 15.81
N SER A 244 -12.59 16.82 15.50
CA SER A 244 -11.99 16.50 14.19
C SER A 244 -12.97 16.74 13.04
N ALA A 245 -14.23 16.35 13.21
CA ALA A 245 -15.26 16.54 12.18
C ALA A 245 -15.52 18.03 11.87
N GLU A 246 -15.49 18.90 12.89
CA GLU A 246 -15.64 20.34 12.69
C GLU A 246 -14.50 20.93 11.88
N LEU A 247 -13.25 20.60 12.26
CA LEU A 247 -12.06 21.11 11.57
C LEU A 247 -11.98 20.58 10.12
N ILE A 248 -12.31 19.32 9.89
CA ILE A 248 -12.38 18.73 8.54
C ILE A 248 -13.44 19.46 7.69
N CYS A 249 -14.60 19.76 8.25
CA CYS A 249 -15.65 20.49 7.53
C CYS A 249 -15.17 21.90 7.12
N LYS A 250 -14.53 22.63 8.02
CA LYS A 250 -13.93 23.94 7.75
C LYS A 250 -12.82 23.86 6.68
N GLY A 251 -11.95 22.84 6.77
CA GLY A 251 -10.94 22.57 5.76
C GLY A 251 -11.55 22.34 4.38
N SER A 252 -12.58 21.50 4.31
CA SER A 252 -13.28 21.23 3.06
C SER A 252 -13.95 22.50 2.47
N ALA A 253 -14.52 23.35 3.31
CA ALA A 253 -15.08 24.64 2.89
C ALA A 253 -14.00 25.61 2.35
N ALA A 254 -12.77 25.48 2.86
CA ALA A 254 -11.60 26.22 2.38
C ALA A 254 -10.90 25.54 1.15
N GLY A 255 -11.45 24.45 0.63
CA GLY A 255 -10.87 23.69 -0.48
C GLY A 255 -9.67 22.82 -0.08
N LEU A 256 -9.52 22.49 1.20
CA LEU A 256 -8.43 21.70 1.75
C LEU A 256 -8.93 20.36 2.31
N HIS A 257 -8.29 19.28 1.92
CA HIS A 257 -8.44 17.97 2.56
C HIS A 257 -7.34 17.82 3.62
N ILE A 258 -7.64 18.25 4.84
CA ILE A 258 -6.66 18.35 5.94
C ILE A 258 -6.34 17.03 6.64
N GLY A 259 -6.88 15.92 6.15
CA GLY A 259 -6.65 14.59 6.73
C GLY A 259 -7.95 13.88 7.08
N VAL A 260 -7.80 12.80 7.85
CA VAL A 260 -8.91 11.95 8.29
C VAL A 260 -8.96 11.87 9.81
N ASP A 261 -10.18 11.78 10.35
CA ASP A 261 -10.39 11.54 11.78
C ASP A 261 -9.94 10.12 12.13
N VAL A 262 -9.04 10.02 13.10
CA VAL A 262 -8.54 8.75 13.64
C VAL A 262 -8.75 8.66 15.15
N THR A 263 -9.62 9.46 15.71
CA THR A 263 -9.91 9.52 17.16
C THR A 263 -10.34 8.17 17.72
N ASP A 264 -11.08 7.38 16.96
CA ASP A 264 -11.49 6.02 17.32
C ASP A 264 -10.33 5.03 17.49
N ARG A 265 -9.16 5.37 16.97
CA ARG A 265 -7.93 4.58 17.10
C ARG A 265 -7.17 4.82 18.42
N PHE A 266 -7.64 5.78 19.22
CA PHE A 266 -7.09 6.16 20.52
C PHE A 266 -8.10 5.96 21.66
N PRO A 267 -8.64 4.75 21.86
CA PRO A 267 -9.75 4.53 22.77
C PRO A 267 -9.42 4.82 24.25
N SER A 268 -8.13 4.82 24.60
CA SER A 268 -7.64 5.06 25.97
C SER A 268 -7.24 6.52 26.23
N VAL A 269 -7.27 7.37 25.18
CA VAL A 269 -6.83 8.78 25.27
C VAL A 269 -7.98 9.71 24.95
N LYS A 270 -8.22 10.69 25.82
CA LYS A 270 -9.18 11.74 25.53
C LYS A 270 -8.51 12.78 24.64
N GLY A 271 -9.07 13.04 23.48
CA GLY A 271 -8.54 14.00 22.52
C GLY A 271 -9.21 13.84 21.17
N HIS A 272 -8.83 14.66 20.23
CA HIS A 272 -9.25 14.59 18.84
C HIS A 272 -8.02 14.45 17.97
N PHE A 273 -8.02 13.45 17.11
CA PHE A 273 -6.81 13.08 16.35
C PHE A 273 -7.09 13.09 14.86
N LEU A 274 -6.23 13.77 14.12
CA LEU A 274 -6.21 13.76 12.66
C LEU A 274 -4.97 13.05 12.16
N LYS A 275 -5.11 12.19 11.15
CA LYS A 275 -4.00 11.68 10.36
C LYS A 275 -3.90 12.49 9.07
N LEU A 276 -2.76 13.11 8.87
CA LEU A 276 -2.41 13.84 7.66
C LEU A 276 -1.60 12.93 6.75
N SER A 277 -1.88 13.00 5.43
CA SER A 277 -1.21 12.19 4.40
C SER A 277 -0.67 13.08 3.29
N PHE A 278 0.53 12.78 2.83
CA PHE A 278 1.22 13.53 1.77
C PHE A 278 1.68 12.59 0.66
N ASN A 279 1.70 13.12 -0.56
CA ASN A 279 2.18 12.43 -1.74
C ASN A 279 3.02 13.37 -2.61
N ASP A 280 3.33 12.99 -3.83
CA ASP A 280 4.15 13.76 -4.77
C ASP A 280 3.41 14.92 -5.45
N ARG A 281 2.11 15.09 -5.22
CA ARG A 281 1.29 16.11 -5.88
C ARG A 281 1.22 17.43 -5.14
N GLN A 282 1.40 17.44 -3.83
CA GLN A 282 1.41 18.68 -3.08
C GLN A 282 2.63 19.53 -3.45
N SER A 283 2.37 20.81 -3.67
CA SER A 283 3.38 21.84 -3.86
C SER A 283 3.76 22.51 -2.53
N ALA A 284 4.81 23.32 -2.53
CA ALA A 284 5.15 24.17 -1.38
C ALA A 284 4.02 25.16 -1.04
N GLU A 285 3.28 25.63 -2.06
CA GLU A 285 2.11 26.49 -1.87
C GLU A 285 0.98 25.76 -1.12
N ASP A 286 0.73 24.48 -1.44
CA ASP A 286 -0.28 23.68 -0.75
C ASP A 286 0.09 23.47 0.73
N ILE A 287 1.36 23.24 1.03
CA ILE A 287 1.85 23.16 2.42
C ILE A 287 1.68 24.50 3.15
N SER A 288 1.96 25.62 2.48
CA SER A 288 1.74 26.95 3.06
C SER A 288 0.27 27.27 3.28
N LYS A 289 -0.62 26.83 2.39
CA LYS A 289 -2.08 26.96 2.58
C LYS A 289 -2.55 26.13 3.78
N LEU A 290 -2.00 24.92 3.95
CA LEU A 290 -2.29 24.09 5.11
C LEU A 290 -1.87 24.78 6.41
N GLU A 291 -0.66 25.35 6.47
CA GLU A 291 -0.18 26.13 7.63
C GLU A 291 -1.11 27.30 7.92
N ALA A 292 -1.40 28.11 6.90
CA ALA A 292 -2.27 29.28 7.06
C ALA A 292 -3.67 28.90 7.57
N PHE A 293 -4.22 27.78 7.12
CA PHE A 293 -5.49 27.25 7.61
C PHE A 293 -5.42 26.89 9.10
N PHE A 294 -4.40 26.16 9.53
CA PHE A 294 -4.27 25.80 10.95
C PHE A 294 -4.02 27.03 11.84
N VAL A 295 -3.24 27.99 11.36
CA VAL A 295 -3.03 29.28 12.06
C VAL A 295 -4.35 30.06 12.22
N LEU A 296 -5.16 30.12 11.16
CA LEU A 296 -6.46 30.80 11.17
C LEU A 296 -7.44 30.15 12.18
N GLU A 297 -7.50 28.83 12.18
CA GLU A 297 -8.51 28.11 12.97
C GLU A 297 -8.09 27.86 14.43
N LEU A 298 -6.79 27.72 14.70
CA LEU A 298 -6.27 27.32 16.00
C LEU A 298 -5.40 28.38 16.69
N GLY A 299 -5.06 29.47 15.99
CA GLY A 299 -4.20 30.54 16.51
C GLY A 299 -2.75 30.42 16.07
N ASN A 300 -2.00 31.49 16.30
CA ASN A 300 -0.62 31.68 15.80
C ASN A 300 0.44 31.58 16.91
N GLU A 301 0.08 31.13 18.11
CA GLU A 301 1.09 30.90 19.16
C GLU A 301 2.05 29.79 18.74
N THR A 302 3.34 30.07 18.84
CA THR A 302 4.39 29.13 18.38
C THR A 302 5.27 28.67 19.54
N ILE A 303 5.84 27.47 19.35
CA ILE A 303 6.88 26.87 20.18
C ILE A 303 8.16 26.64 19.35
N GLU A 304 9.22 26.21 19.99
CA GLU A 304 10.46 25.85 19.28
C GLU A 304 10.19 24.73 18.26
N SER A 305 10.83 24.86 17.10
CA SER A 305 10.75 23.84 16.06
C SER A 305 11.53 22.58 16.44
N THR A 306 11.08 21.42 15.96
CA THR A 306 11.86 20.18 16.02
C THR A 306 12.09 19.65 14.61
N SER A 307 13.15 18.89 14.43
CA SER A 307 13.36 18.15 13.19
C SER A 307 12.47 16.91 13.19
N ALA A 308 11.92 16.54 12.03
CA ALA A 308 11.26 15.27 11.89
C ALA A 308 12.28 14.14 12.05
N PRO A 309 11.90 13.01 12.68
CA PRO A 309 12.76 11.84 12.78
C PRO A 309 13.22 11.35 11.39
N GLU A 310 14.50 11.11 11.24
CA GLU A 310 15.08 10.56 10.02
C GLU A 310 14.73 9.07 9.85
N LEU A 311 14.76 8.61 8.61
CA LEU A 311 14.68 7.18 8.32
C LEU A 311 16.02 6.54 8.72
N ASP A 312 15.94 5.44 9.46
CA ASP A 312 17.11 4.63 9.75
C ASP A 312 17.68 4.06 8.44
N ALA A 313 19.01 4.13 8.28
CA ALA A 313 19.68 3.61 7.11
C ALA A 313 19.41 2.09 6.89
N THR A 314 19.21 1.33 7.97
CA THR A 314 18.86 -0.09 7.90
C THR A 314 17.44 -0.34 7.41
N GLN A 315 16.56 0.65 7.52
CA GLN A 315 15.18 0.61 7.04
C GLN A 315 15.00 1.25 5.67
N THR A 316 16.09 1.75 5.08
CA THR A 316 16.07 2.47 3.80
C THR A 316 16.51 1.56 2.65
N ARG A 317 15.82 1.65 1.52
CA ARG A 317 16.21 0.97 0.30
C ARG A 317 17.38 1.68 -0.38
N THR A 318 18.47 0.96 -0.61
CA THR A 318 19.69 1.45 -1.27
C THR A 318 19.85 0.96 -2.72
N SER A 319 18.94 0.11 -3.21
CA SER A 319 18.99 -0.43 -4.56
C SER A 319 17.90 0.15 -5.45
N HIS A 320 18.24 0.45 -6.69
CA HIS A 320 17.28 0.87 -7.70
C HIS A 320 16.25 -0.22 -8.03
N LEU A 321 15.09 0.19 -8.59
CA LEU A 321 14.05 -0.73 -9.05
C LEU A 321 14.48 -1.51 -10.30
N THR A 322 15.43 -0.96 -11.06
CA THR A 322 15.87 -1.49 -12.36
C THR A 322 14.73 -1.61 -13.39
N LEU A 323 13.78 -0.67 -13.32
CA LEU A 323 12.72 -0.57 -14.30
C LEU A 323 13.29 -0.11 -15.64
N PRO A 324 12.79 -0.64 -16.78
CA PRO A 324 13.16 -0.10 -18.08
C PRO A 324 12.65 1.34 -18.23
N GLU A 325 13.42 2.15 -18.94
CA GLU A 325 12.97 3.47 -19.36
C GLU A 325 12.17 3.32 -20.66
N VAL A 326 10.90 3.61 -20.61
CA VAL A 326 10.00 3.51 -21.77
C VAL A 326 9.31 4.86 -21.95
N SER A 327 9.51 5.46 -23.11
CA SER A 327 8.81 6.71 -23.46
C SER A 327 7.31 6.48 -23.66
N LEU A 328 6.53 7.56 -23.55
CA LEU A 328 5.08 7.49 -23.80
C LEU A 328 4.78 7.02 -25.25
N ASP A 329 5.58 7.46 -26.22
CA ASP A 329 5.39 7.08 -27.63
C ASP A 329 5.70 5.61 -27.87
N GLU A 330 6.75 5.07 -27.24
CA GLU A 330 7.06 3.65 -27.31
C GLU A 330 5.97 2.81 -26.66
N LEU A 331 5.46 3.24 -25.51
CA LEU A 331 4.37 2.57 -24.79
C LEU A 331 3.09 2.58 -25.64
N LYS A 332 2.74 3.73 -26.21
CA LYS A 332 1.60 3.87 -27.12
C LYS A 332 1.75 2.94 -28.33
N SER A 333 2.89 3.00 -29.02
CA SER A 333 3.17 2.15 -30.18
C SER A 333 3.12 0.66 -29.85
N TYR A 334 3.51 0.28 -28.62
CA TYR A 334 3.40 -1.11 -28.15
C TYR A 334 1.94 -1.54 -28.04
N TYR A 335 1.08 -0.72 -27.44
CA TYR A 335 -0.34 -1.04 -27.30
C TYR A 335 -1.09 -0.98 -28.64
N ASP A 336 -0.74 -0.06 -29.53
CA ASP A 336 -1.29 -0.02 -30.90
C ASP A 336 -1.01 -1.34 -31.63
N ARG A 337 0.24 -1.83 -31.60
CA ARG A 337 0.60 -3.15 -32.18
C ARG A 337 -0.13 -4.33 -31.52
N LEU A 338 -0.39 -4.27 -30.23
CA LEU A 338 -1.20 -5.30 -29.55
C LEU A 338 -2.66 -5.23 -29.99
N GLY A 339 -3.18 -4.02 -30.22
CA GLY A 339 -4.52 -3.80 -30.74
C GLY A 339 -4.72 -4.45 -32.12
N GLU A 340 -3.73 -4.33 -33.02
CA GLU A 340 -3.77 -4.94 -34.35
C GLU A 340 -3.89 -6.49 -34.34
N LEU A 341 -3.51 -7.13 -33.22
CA LEU A 341 -3.63 -8.58 -33.05
C LEU A 341 -5.02 -9.02 -32.59
N ASN A 342 -5.91 -8.08 -32.30
CA ASN A 342 -7.25 -8.34 -31.77
C ASN A 342 -8.31 -7.65 -32.63
N ILE A 343 -9.55 -8.12 -32.49
CA ILE A 343 -10.69 -7.42 -33.09
C ILE A 343 -11.00 -6.21 -32.21
N SER A 344 -10.79 -5.01 -32.76
CA SER A 344 -11.05 -3.75 -32.09
C SER A 344 -12.31 -3.08 -32.63
N PRO A 345 -13.11 -2.38 -31.80
CA PRO A 345 -14.17 -1.50 -32.26
C PRO A 345 -13.69 -0.38 -33.17
N ASP A 346 -12.40 -0.03 -33.13
CA ASP A 346 -11.79 1.01 -33.95
C ASP A 346 -11.63 0.57 -35.40
N ASP A 347 -11.42 -0.74 -35.64
CA ASP A 347 -11.10 -1.27 -36.95
C ASP A 347 -12.27 -1.93 -37.61
N THR A 348 -13.24 -2.44 -36.85
CA THR A 348 -14.34 -3.21 -37.40
C THR A 348 -15.56 -3.25 -36.48
N CYS A 349 -16.68 -3.73 -37.03
CA CYS A 349 -17.88 -4.01 -36.26
C CYS A 349 -17.58 -5.15 -35.27
N TYR A 350 -17.62 -4.85 -33.99
CA TYR A 350 -17.33 -5.80 -32.93
C TYR A 350 -18.48 -6.80 -32.75
N PRO A 351 -18.28 -8.09 -33.09
CA PRO A 351 -19.37 -9.05 -33.18
C PRO A 351 -19.80 -9.63 -31.82
N LEU A 352 -19.05 -9.37 -30.77
CA LEU A 352 -19.33 -9.86 -29.42
C LEU A 352 -20.16 -8.83 -28.66
N GLY A 353 -21.40 -9.22 -28.35
CA GLY A 353 -22.28 -8.38 -27.58
C GLY A 353 -21.97 -8.47 -26.08
N SER A 354 -21.94 -7.39 -25.39
CA SER A 354 -22.16 -7.29 -23.96
C SER A 354 -22.46 -5.89 -23.52
N CYS A 355 -22.06 -4.87 -24.22
CA CYS A 355 -22.37 -3.49 -23.87
C CYS A 355 -22.84 -2.70 -25.09
N THR A 356 -23.90 -1.96 -24.89
CA THR A 356 -24.42 -1.02 -25.88
C THR A 356 -23.55 0.23 -26.04
N MET A 357 -22.68 0.48 -25.07
CA MET A 357 -21.83 1.69 -24.99
C MET A 357 -20.39 1.35 -25.34
N LYS A 358 -20.14 0.98 -26.57
CA LYS A 358 -18.77 0.82 -27.11
C LYS A 358 -18.39 2.12 -27.80
N TYR A 359 -17.89 3.04 -27.00
CA TYR A 359 -17.48 4.36 -27.46
C TYR A 359 -15.97 4.41 -27.65
N ASN A 360 -15.54 4.82 -28.81
CA ASN A 360 -14.14 5.15 -29.05
C ASN A 360 -13.90 6.61 -28.68
N PRO A 361 -13.01 6.89 -27.72
CA PRO A 361 -12.74 8.26 -27.26
C PRO A 361 -11.79 9.06 -28.17
N TYR A 362 -11.31 8.50 -29.29
CA TYR A 362 -10.41 9.17 -30.22
C TYR A 362 -11.16 10.11 -31.18
#